data_db3f9a6bc2dc51b2f6e6f410c6d53e69
#
_entry.id   db3f9a6bc2dc51b2f6e6f410c6d53e69
#
_cell.length_a   1.000
_cell.length_b   1.000
_cell.length_c   1.000
_cell.angle_alpha   90.00
_cell.angle_beta   90.00
_cell.angle_gamma   90.00
#
_symmetry.space_group_name_H-M   'P 1'
#
loop_
_entity.id
_entity.type
_entity.pdbx_description
1 polymer ?
#
loop_
_entity_poly.entity_id
_entity_poly.type
_entity_poly.pdbx_seq_one_letter_code
_entity_poly.pdbx_strand_id
1 'polypeptide(L)'
;MIVPQRSIAGVKLGTTEVQVRARLGTPKSVSHGSNLFGPWRQLVYRRVTVFFQSGKRATNLTTTSKLERTPSGVGLGSTLTQLRAGLSGETCKKEFGVHHCWIGRWEPGRIISDFRIVSGRVSVVTVGYVFD
;
A
#
# COMPACT_ATOMS: atom_id res chain seq x y z
N MET A 1 4.33 -4.84 9.82
CA MET A 1 2.89 -4.68 10.12
C MET A 1 2.26 -3.70 9.15
N ILE A 2 1.05 -3.97 8.75
CA ILE A 2 0.22 -3.03 8.01
C ILE A 2 -0.60 -2.24 9.04
N VAL A 3 -0.41 -0.93 9.07
CA VAL A 3 -1.26 -0.04 9.87
C VAL A 3 -2.12 0.74 8.87
N PRO A 4 -3.41 0.40 8.73
CA PRO A 4 -4.28 1.05 7.74
C PRO A 4 -4.19 2.57 7.81
N GLN A 5 -4.17 3.21 6.65
CA GLN A 5 -4.08 4.67 6.48
C GLN A 5 -2.75 5.29 6.92
N ARG A 6 -1.75 4.50 7.31
CA ARG A 6 -0.54 5.03 7.93
C ARG A 6 0.77 4.44 7.40
N SER A 7 0.98 3.11 7.51
CA SER A 7 2.30 2.52 7.31
C SER A 7 2.26 1.04 6.90
N ILE A 8 3.36 0.59 6.28
CA ILE A 8 3.63 -0.83 6.02
C ILE A 8 5.10 -1.07 6.37
N ALA A 9 5.39 -2.18 7.04
CA ALA A 9 6.74 -2.60 7.43
C ALA A 9 7.49 -1.51 8.22
N GLY A 10 6.76 -0.71 8.98
CA GLY A 10 7.33 0.38 9.77
C GLY A 10 7.65 1.64 8.96
N VAL A 11 7.38 1.67 7.66
CA VAL A 11 7.54 2.87 6.83
C VAL A 11 6.22 3.61 6.80
N LYS A 12 6.23 4.87 7.19
CA LYS A 12 5.05 5.74 7.20
C LYS A 12 4.97 6.54 5.90
N LEU A 13 3.76 6.86 5.47
CA LEU A 13 3.57 7.87 4.44
C LEU A 13 4.24 9.19 4.89
N GLY A 14 4.85 9.90 3.95
CA GLY A 14 5.59 11.13 4.24
C GLY A 14 7.05 10.93 4.62
N THR A 15 7.52 9.70 4.79
CA THR A 15 8.92 9.40 5.09
C THR A 15 9.78 9.70 3.87
N THR A 16 10.97 10.28 4.08
CA THR A 16 11.92 10.56 2.99
C THR A 16 12.71 9.30 2.62
N GLU A 17 13.31 9.30 1.43
CA GLU A 17 14.16 8.19 0.99
C GLU A 17 15.31 7.94 1.97
N VAL A 18 15.96 9.01 2.44
CA VAL A 18 17.06 8.90 3.42
C VAL A 18 16.59 8.17 4.68
N GLN A 19 15.42 8.53 5.18
CA GLN A 19 14.84 7.90 6.36
C GLN A 19 14.46 6.44 6.10
N VAL A 20 13.90 6.14 4.92
CA VAL A 20 13.57 4.76 4.53
C VAL A 20 14.84 3.91 4.50
N ARG A 21 15.91 4.39 3.87
CA ARG A 21 17.19 3.68 3.80
C ARG A 21 17.85 3.51 5.17
N ALA A 22 17.72 4.50 6.03
CA ALA A 22 18.24 4.41 7.40
C ALA A 22 17.54 3.29 8.20
N ARG A 23 16.24 3.09 7.93
CA ARG A 23 15.44 2.07 8.62
C ARG A 23 15.56 0.68 8.00
N LEU A 24 15.50 0.57 6.68
CA LEU A 24 15.43 -0.72 5.97
C LEU A 24 16.72 -1.12 5.26
N GLY A 25 17.70 -0.22 5.21
CA GLY A 25 18.96 -0.49 4.51
C GLY A 25 18.86 -0.23 3.01
N THR A 26 19.75 -0.88 2.24
CA THR A 26 19.79 -0.76 0.79
C THR A 26 18.59 -1.50 0.17
N PRO A 27 17.83 -0.85 -0.71
CA PRO A 27 16.73 -1.54 -1.38
C PRO A 27 17.23 -2.60 -2.36
N LYS A 28 16.39 -3.57 -2.64
CA LYS A 28 16.65 -4.63 -3.60
C LYS A 28 16.78 -4.07 -5.02
N SER A 29 15.98 -3.06 -5.35
CA SER A 29 16.06 -2.32 -6.59
C SER A 29 15.51 -0.92 -6.45
N VAL A 30 15.93 -0.04 -7.36
CA VAL A 30 15.48 1.35 -7.45
C VAL A 30 15.09 1.61 -8.89
N SER A 31 13.93 2.23 -9.10
CA SER A 31 13.50 2.67 -10.42
C SER A 31 12.94 4.08 -10.35
N HIS A 32 12.88 4.75 -11.49
CA HIS A 32 12.34 6.09 -11.62
C HIS A 32 11.74 6.29 -13.00
N GLY A 33 10.89 7.27 -13.13
CA GLY A 33 10.24 7.60 -14.40
C GLY A 33 9.37 8.84 -14.23
N SER A 34 8.41 9.00 -15.13
CA SER A 34 7.42 10.05 -15.04
C SER A 34 6.07 9.56 -15.53
N ASN A 35 5.01 10.17 -15.02
CA ASN A 35 3.64 9.88 -15.40
C ASN A 35 2.84 11.19 -15.49
N LEU A 36 1.52 11.11 -15.63
CA LEU A 36 0.65 12.29 -15.73
C LEU A 36 0.76 13.24 -14.53
N PHE A 37 1.20 12.74 -13.38
CA PHE A 37 1.30 13.52 -12.15
C PHE A 37 2.70 14.02 -11.86
N GLY A 38 3.67 13.73 -12.74
CA GLY A 38 5.05 14.19 -12.65
C GLY A 38 6.05 13.06 -12.45
N PRO A 39 7.29 13.39 -12.03
CA PRO A 39 8.33 12.40 -11.84
C PRO A 39 8.01 11.51 -10.65
N TRP A 40 8.44 10.25 -10.73
CA TRP A 40 8.30 9.31 -9.63
C TRP A 40 9.59 8.53 -9.41
N ARG A 41 9.74 8.01 -8.20
CA ARG A 41 10.85 7.15 -7.78
C ARG A 41 10.31 6.03 -6.92
N GLN A 42 10.89 4.84 -7.02
CA GLN A 42 10.41 3.65 -6.33
C GLN A 42 11.58 2.87 -5.74
N LEU A 43 11.46 2.51 -4.46
CA LEU A 43 12.39 1.65 -3.75
C LEU A 43 11.71 0.32 -3.47
N VAL A 44 12.29 -0.78 -3.94
CA VAL A 44 11.74 -2.11 -3.74
C VAL A 44 12.50 -2.82 -2.64
N TYR A 45 11.80 -3.17 -1.57
CA TYR A 45 12.29 -4.01 -0.48
C TYR A 45 11.48 -5.32 -0.46
N ARG A 46 11.97 -6.31 0.25
CA ARG A 46 11.27 -7.60 0.38
C ARG A 46 9.87 -7.45 0.97
N ARG A 47 9.71 -6.59 1.98
CA ARG A 47 8.46 -6.45 2.72
C ARG A 47 7.59 -5.29 2.28
N VAL A 48 8.14 -4.35 1.57
CA VAL A 48 7.42 -3.15 1.13
C VAL A 48 8.07 -2.54 -0.08
N THR A 49 7.26 -2.01 -0.98
CA THR A 49 7.71 -1.13 -2.06
C THR A 49 7.26 0.28 -1.70
N VAL A 50 8.21 1.22 -1.71
CA VAL A 50 7.97 2.60 -1.33
C VAL A 50 8.00 3.47 -2.60
N PHE A 51 6.92 4.19 -2.84
CA PHE A 51 6.75 5.01 -4.03
C PHE A 51 6.68 6.48 -3.65
N PHE A 52 7.42 7.30 -4.41
CA PHE A 52 7.54 8.75 -4.22
C PHE A 52 7.01 9.44 -5.48
N GLN A 53 5.80 9.96 -5.41
CA GLN A 53 5.21 10.68 -6.55
C GLN A 53 5.51 12.17 -6.41
N SER A 54 6.25 12.70 -7.39
CA SER A 54 6.48 14.15 -7.56
C SER A 54 7.15 14.82 -6.37
N GLY A 55 8.00 14.11 -5.63
CA GLY A 55 8.66 14.72 -4.47
C GLY A 55 9.55 13.74 -3.71
N LYS A 56 10.00 14.20 -2.54
CA LYS A 56 10.96 13.49 -1.70
C LYS A 56 10.32 12.65 -0.59
N ARG A 57 9.00 12.70 -0.46
CA ARG A 57 8.26 12.00 0.60
C ARG A 57 7.46 10.84 0.03
N ALA A 58 7.43 9.74 0.75
CA ALA A 58 6.68 8.56 0.35
C ALA A 58 5.19 8.89 0.25
N THR A 59 4.60 8.59 -0.91
CA THR A 59 3.19 8.82 -1.19
C THR A 59 2.39 7.54 -1.22
N ASN A 60 3.03 6.41 -1.53
CA ASN A 60 2.36 5.12 -1.62
C ASN A 60 3.28 4.01 -1.11
N LEU A 61 2.70 3.09 -0.37
CA LEU A 61 3.36 1.91 0.17
C LEU A 61 2.57 0.69 -0.31
N THR A 62 3.28 -0.32 -0.83
CA THR A 62 2.64 -1.53 -1.34
C THR A 62 3.37 -2.75 -0.80
N THR A 63 2.62 -3.78 -0.43
CA THR A 63 3.22 -5.05 -0.05
C THR A 63 2.57 -6.23 -0.73
N THR A 64 3.40 -7.21 -1.08
CA THR A 64 3.00 -8.55 -1.50
C THR A 64 3.58 -9.60 -0.55
N SER A 65 4.07 -9.20 0.60
CA SER A 65 4.65 -10.09 1.61
C SER A 65 3.58 -10.64 2.55
N LYS A 66 3.57 -11.95 2.72
CA LYS A 66 2.70 -12.64 3.70
C LYS A 66 3.06 -12.30 5.14
N LEU A 67 4.24 -11.73 5.37
CA LEU A 67 4.71 -11.37 6.70
C LEU A 67 4.10 -10.06 7.20
N GLU A 68 3.57 -9.22 6.28
CA GLU A 68 2.92 -7.97 6.63
C GLU A 68 1.43 -8.19 6.84
N ARG A 69 0.95 -7.85 8.04
CA ARG A 69 -0.45 -8.02 8.43
C ARG A 69 -0.92 -6.84 9.26
N THR A 70 -2.23 -6.58 9.21
CA THR A 70 -2.87 -5.62 10.12
C THR A 70 -2.84 -6.17 11.55
N PRO A 71 -3.10 -5.32 12.56
CA PRO A 71 -3.22 -5.79 13.95
C PRO A 71 -4.24 -6.92 14.13
N SER A 72 -5.28 -6.94 13.30
CA SER A 72 -6.31 -8.00 13.33
C SER A 72 -5.95 -9.24 12.51
N GLY A 73 -4.77 -9.27 11.89
CA GLY A 73 -4.26 -10.44 11.15
C GLY A 73 -4.63 -10.48 9.67
N VAL A 74 -5.18 -9.41 9.11
CA VAL A 74 -5.50 -9.34 7.68
C VAL A 74 -4.24 -9.05 6.87
N GLY A 75 -3.99 -9.83 5.84
CA GLY A 75 -2.85 -9.65 4.95
C GLY A 75 -2.97 -10.58 3.75
N LEU A 76 -1.87 -10.76 3.02
CA LEU A 76 -1.87 -11.65 1.86
C LEU A 76 -2.37 -13.04 2.22
N GLY A 77 -3.23 -13.57 1.36
CA GLY A 77 -3.85 -14.87 1.54
C GLY A 77 -5.13 -14.84 2.38
N SER A 78 -5.44 -13.74 3.06
CA SER A 78 -6.71 -13.62 3.79
C SER A 78 -7.89 -13.72 2.82
N THR A 79 -8.92 -14.46 3.21
CA THR A 79 -10.17 -14.54 2.45
C THR A 79 -10.98 -13.26 2.62
N LEU A 80 -11.95 -13.06 1.74
CA LEU A 80 -12.86 -11.91 1.86
C LEU A 80 -13.59 -11.91 3.21
N THR A 81 -14.02 -13.07 3.69
CA THR A 81 -14.66 -13.20 5.01
C THR A 81 -13.73 -12.78 6.13
N GLN A 82 -12.47 -13.21 6.10
CA GLN A 82 -11.46 -12.82 7.09
C GLN A 82 -11.17 -11.32 7.03
N LEU A 83 -11.08 -10.77 5.82
CA LEU A 83 -10.87 -9.33 5.62
C LEU A 83 -12.01 -8.54 6.26
N ARG A 84 -13.26 -8.89 5.96
CA ARG A 84 -14.43 -8.19 6.50
C ARG A 84 -14.54 -8.31 8.01
N ALA A 85 -14.16 -9.46 8.56
CA ALA A 85 -14.15 -9.66 10.01
C ALA A 85 -13.05 -8.86 10.70
N GLY A 86 -11.92 -8.65 10.04
CA GLY A 86 -10.73 -8.00 10.61
C GLY A 86 -10.59 -6.51 10.33
N LEU A 87 -11.41 -5.93 9.44
CA LEU A 87 -11.36 -4.51 9.12
C LEU A 87 -12.66 -3.83 9.48
N SER A 88 -12.57 -2.53 9.76
CA SER A 88 -13.73 -1.67 9.99
C SER A 88 -13.77 -0.57 8.94
N GLY A 89 -14.98 -0.23 8.48
CA GLY A 89 -15.17 0.89 7.54
C GLY A 89 -14.73 0.58 6.12
N GLU A 90 -14.61 -0.68 5.74
CA GLU A 90 -14.24 -1.09 4.40
C GLU A 90 -15.42 -0.96 3.43
N THR A 91 -15.10 -0.63 2.19
CA THR A 91 -16.00 -0.68 1.04
C THR A 91 -15.43 -1.68 0.05
N CYS A 92 -16.23 -2.61 -0.43
CA CYS A 92 -15.78 -3.62 -1.40
C CYS A 92 -16.53 -3.48 -2.70
N LYS A 93 -15.82 -3.53 -3.82
CA LYS A 93 -16.42 -3.45 -5.17
C LYS A 93 -15.71 -4.37 -6.14
N LYS A 94 -16.48 -4.86 -7.12
CA LYS A 94 -15.97 -5.50 -8.33
C LYS A 94 -16.26 -4.54 -9.48
N GLU A 95 -15.22 -3.92 -10.05
CA GLU A 95 -15.39 -2.99 -11.16
C GLU A 95 -14.18 -3.06 -12.08
N PHE A 96 -14.43 -2.92 -13.40
CA PHE A 96 -13.38 -2.96 -14.43
C PHE A 96 -12.46 -4.19 -14.32
N GLY A 97 -13.03 -5.35 -13.95
CA GLY A 97 -12.26 -6.58 -13.77
C GLY A 97 -11.43 -6.64 -12.50
N VAL A 98 -11.55 -5.66 -11.62
CA VAL A 98 -10.83 -5.60 -10.34
C VAL A 98 -11.81 -5.80 -9.20
N HIS A 99 -11.47 -6.74 -8.31
CA HIS A 99 -12.17 -6.90 -7.03
C HIS A 99 -11.26 -6.37 -5.93
N HIS A 100 -11.73 -5.38 -5.17
CA HIS A 100 -10.95 -4.82 -4.07
C HIS A 100 -11.86 -4.30 -2.94
N CYS A 101 -11.26 -4.21 -1.76
CA CYS A 101 -11.86 -3.58 -0.59
C CYS A 101 -10.93 -2.49 -0.12
N TRP A 102 -11.46 -1.35 0.29
CA TRP A 102 -10.62 -0.26 0.77
C TRP A 102 -11.22 0.45 1.97
N ILE A 103 -10.34 1.09 2.73
CA ILE A 103 -10.68 1.98 3.83
C ILE A 103 -10.33 3.39 3.39
N GLY A 104 -11.16 4.35 3.77
CA GLY A 104 -10.99 5.76 3.40
C GLY A 104 -11.86 6.17 2.24
N ARG A 105 -11.72 7.41 1.83
CA ARG A 105 -12.45 7.98 0.70
C ARG A 105 -11.62 7.90 -0.57
N TRP A 106 -12.15 7.28 -1.60
CA TRP A 106 -11.45 7.21 -2.89
C TRP A 106 -11.65 8.51 -3.66
N GLU A 107 -10.95 9.55 -3.20
CA GLU A 107 -10.98 10.90 -3.78
C GLU A 107 -9.55 11.43 -3.90
N PRO A 108 -9.22 12.22 -4.94
CA PRO A 108 -7.89 12.79 -5.09
C PRO A 108 -7.42 13.52 -3.85
N GLY A 109 -6.18 13.27 -3.45
CA GLY A 109 -5.55 13.85 -2.27
C GLY A 109 -5.88 13.16 -0.94
N ARG A 110 -6.74 12.15 -0.96
CA ARG A 110 -7.07 11.36 0.23
C ARG A 110 -6.20 10.13 0.34
N ILE A 111 -5.99 9.66 1.58
CA ILE A 111 -5.29 8.42 1.86
C ILE A 111 -6.29 7.28 1.88
N ILE A 112 -5.95 6.20 1.21
CA ILE A 112 -6.72 4.95 1.24
C ILE A 112 -5.81 3.78 1.61
N SER A 113 -6.42 2.74 2.16
CA SER A 113 -5.80 1.44 2.32
C SER A 113 -6.58 0.45 1.47
N ASP A 114 -5.96 -0.05 0.41
CA ASP A 114 -6.60 -0.88 -0.59
C ASP A 114 -6.11 -2.33 -0.51
N PHE A 115 -7.05 -3.25 -0.49
CA PHE A 115 -6.80 -4.70 -0.43
C PHE A 115 -7.37 -5.31 -1.70
N ARG A 116 -6.48 -5.65 -2.63
CA ARG A 116 -6.89 -6.26 -3.89
C ARG A 116 -7.15 -7.76 -3.70
N ILE A 117 -8.27 -8.22 -4.23
CA ILE A 117 -8.70 -9.61 -4.13
C ILE A 117 -8.51 -10.31 -5.47
N VAL A 118 -7.81 -11.44 -5.46
CA VAL A 118 -7.65 -12.32 -6.61
C VAL A 118 -7.96 -13.73 -6.16
N SER A 119 -8.85 -14.40 -6.89
CA SER A 119 -9.30 -15.77 -6.54
C SER A 119 -9.78 -15.87 -5.09
N GLY A 120 -10.52 -14.86 -4.64
CA GLY A 120 -11.12 -14.83 -3.30
C GLY A 120 -10.18 -14.51 -2.15
N ARG A 121 -8.92 -14.16 -2.43
CA ARG A 121 -7.92 -13.88 -1.40
C ARG A 121 -7.17 -12.59 -1.67
N VAL A 122 -6.73 -11.94 -0.60
CA VAL A 122 -5.90 -10.72 -0.68
C VAL A 122 -4.58 -11.06 -1.39
N SER A 123 -4.26 -10.29 -2.43
CA SER A 123 -3.04 -10.48 -3.24
C SER A 123 -2.05 -9.32 -3.12
N VAL A 124 -2.54 -8.11 -2.89
CA VAL A 124 -1.73 -6.90 -2.75
C VAL A 124 -2.40 -5.97 -1.75
N VAL A 125 -1.61 -5.31 -0.92
CA VAL A 125 -2.10 -4.27 -0.02
C VAL A 125 -1.36 -2.97 -0.32
N THR A 126 -2.09 -1.89 -0.49
CA THR A 126 -1.54 -0.56 -0.74
C THR A 126 -2.08 0.42 0.28
N VAL A 127 -1.18 1.22 0.86
CA VAL A 127 -1.53 2.38 1.69
C VAL A 127 -0.96 3.60 0.99
N GLY A 128 -1.80 4.54 0.60
CA GLY A 128 -1.30 5.68 -0.16
C GLY A 128 -2.36 6.70 -0.53
N TYR A 129 -1.90 7.72 -1.24
CA TYR A 129 -2.75 8.80 -1.74
C TYR A 129 -3.42 8.39 -3.04
N VAL A 130 -4.65 8.83 -3.21
CA VAL A 130 -5.36 8.76 -4.48
C VAL A 130 -4.97 9.99 -5.31
N PHE A 131 -4.57 9.77 -6.58
CA PHE A 131 -4.12 10.85 -7.47
C PHE A 131 -5.16 11.23 -8.52
N ASP A 132 -6.09 10.36 -8.85
CA ASP A 132 -7.10 10.60 -9.89
C ASP A 132 -8.54 10.27 -9.44
#